data_fd11dbd3d55504a23afaa41e8c4f6024
#
_entry.id   fd11dbd3d55504a23afaa41e8c4f6024
#
_cell.length_a   1.000
_cell.length_b   1.000
_cell.length_c   1.000
_cell.angle_alpha   90.00
_cell.angle_beta   90.00
_cell.angle_gamma   90.00
#
_symmetry.space_group_name_H-M   'P 1'
#
loop_
_entity.id
_entity.type
_entity.pdbx_description
1 polymer ?
#
loop_
_entity_poly.entity_id
_entity_poly.type
_entity_poly.pdbx_seq_one_letter_code
_entity_poly.pdbx_strand_id
1 'polypeptide(L)'
;MTELNTLFQIFNNLSESEKKAFLRKVKGENSTTKATERSVCKCAYCNSQHIVKFGKSAKGEQRYLCKDCNRSFTSKTNTILYKSPYPEGVWRKYINCMMQGMSIRKSAKECGINTDTAFKWRHKILDSLQSMHREVKLDGVVEADETFFPLSFKGNHKKSNFNLPRESHKRGKCTHTRGISSEQVCVPCAINLNGLSKSVITNLGK
;
A
#
# COMPACT_ATOMS: atom_id res chain seq x y z
N MET A 1 2.07 38.12 18.01
CA MET A 1 3.43 37.52 17.90
C MET A 1 3.25 36.20 17.20
N THR A 2 3.90 36.00 16.07
CA THR A 2 3.69 34.88 15.17
C THR A 2 4.33 33.61 15.76
N GLU A 3 3.68 32.45 15.59
CA GLU A 3 4.14 31.11 16.03
C GLU A 3 5.60 30.82 15.60
N LEU A 4 6.07 31.42 14.53
CA LEU A 4 7.45 31.39 14.06
C LEU A 4 8.46 31.96 15.06
N ASN A 5 8.13 33.03 15.77
CA ASN A 5 9.02 33.64 16.76
C ASN A 5 9.19 32.75 18.01
N THR A 6 8.12 32.05 18.39
CA THR A 6 8.17 31.09 19.51
C THR A 6 9.02 29.86 19.17
N LEU A 7 8.90 29.35 17.95
CA LEU A 7 9.76 28.25 17.43
C LEU A 7 11.23 28.66 17.37
N PHE A 8 11.52 29.90 16.94
CA PHE A 8 12.89 30.42 16.91
C PHE A 8 13.50 30.59 18.31
N GLN A 9 12.72 31.03 19.29
CA GLN A 9 13.16 31.11 20.68
C GLN A 9 13.44 29.73 21.28
N ILE A 10 12.56 28.75 21.04
CA ILE A 10 12.77 27.37 21.48
C ILE A 10 14.03 26.80 20.86
N PHE A 11 14.23 26.99 19.54
CA PHE A 11 15.42 26.52 18.84
C PHE A 11 16.72 27.14 19.37
N ASN A 12 16.73 28.42 19.69
CA ASN A 12 17.91 29.11 20.20
C ASN A 12 18.31 28.64 21.60
N ASN A 13 17.35 28.17 22.40
CA ASN A 13 17.58 27.63 23.76
C ASN A 13 18.06 26.18 23.79
N LEU A 14 18.08 25.47 22.64
CA LEU A 14 18.60 24.10 22.54
C LEU A 14 20.14 24.11 22.58
N SER A 15 20.70 23.05 23.16
CA SER A 15 22.15 22.80 23.08
C SER A 15 22.61 22.56 21.64
N GLU A 16 23.88 22.76 21.34
CA GLU A 16 24.43 22.56 19.98
C GLU A 16 24.24 21.15 19.46
N SER A 17 24.21 20.13 20.33
CA SER A 17 23.91 18.74 19.97
C SER A 17 22.44 18.57 19.56
N GLU A 18 21.52 19.20 20.30
CA GLU A 18 20.08 19.15 20.01
C GLU A 18 19.72 19.97 18.76
N LYS A 19 20.36 21.12 18.54
CA LYS A 19 20.22 21.90 17.31
C LYS A 19 20.63 21.09 16.08
N LYS A 20 21.78 20.38 16.16
CA LYS A 20 22.24 19.47 15.09
C LYS A 20 21.28 18.32 14.87
N ALA A 21 20.72 17.72 15.93
CA ALA A 21 19.75 16.64 15.83
C ALA A 21 18.41 17.13 15.21
N PHE A 22 17.95 18.31 15.61
CA PHE A 22 16.75 18.93 15.05
C PHE A 22 16.92 19.25 13.56
N LEU A 23 18.04 19.89 13.18
CA LEU A 23 18.33 20.20 11.78
C LEU A 23 18.45 18.94 10.91
N ARG A 24 19.00 17.84 11.43
CA ARG A 24 19.01 16.54 10.74
C ARG A 24 17.59 16.00 10.50
N LYS A 25 16.70 16.12 11.48
CA LYS A 25 15.29 15.73 11.33
C LYS A 25 14.55 16.59 10.30
N VAL A 26 14.76 17.92 10.34
CA VAL A 26 14.10 18.86 9.41
C VAL A 26 14.62 18.71 7.99
N LYS A 27 15.93 18.49 7.79
CA LYS A 27 16.53 18.27 6.47
C LYS A 27 16.20 16.90 5.87
N GLY A 28 15.48 16.05 6.60
CA GLY A 28 15.21 14.69 6.13
C GLY A 28 16.48 13.84 5.96
N GLU A 29 17.60 14.31 6.50
CA GLU A 29 18.81 13.50 6.69
C GLU A 29 18.52 12.49 7.83
N ASN A 30 17.53 11.63 7.58
CA ASN A 30 17.52 10.35 8.28
C ASN A 30 18.88 9.74 7.98
N SER A 31 19.72 9.68 9.01
CA SER A 31 20.92 8.86 8.97
C SER A 31 20.67 7.70 8.03
N THR A 32 21.54 7.50 7.07
CA THR A 32 21.69 6.22 6.40
C THR A 32 21.95 5.19 7.49
N THR A 33 20.92 4.85 8.25
CA THR A 33 20.88 3.59 8.94
C THR A 33 21.06 2.59 7.82
N LYS A 34 22.27 2.02 7.74
CA LYS A 34 22.50 0.72 7.09
C LYS A 34 21.21 -0.03 7.30
N ALA A 35 20.51 -0.33 6.20
CA ALA A 35 19.21 -1.01 6.26
C ALA A 35 19.41 -2.13 7.25
N THR A 36 18.76 -2.04 8.40
CA THR A 36 18.92 -3.03 9.47
C THR A 36 18.48 -4.31 8.80
N GLU A 37 19.46 -5.20 8.55
CA GLU A 37 19.16 -6.49 7.93
C GLU A 37 18.07 -7.08 8.80
N ARG A 38 16.87 -7.16 8.27
CA ARG A 38 15.74 -7.74 9.00
C ARG A 38 16.21 -9.13 9.37
N SER A 39 16.38 -9.37 10.65
CA SER A 39 16.75 -10.69 11.14
C SER A 39 15.66 -11.67 10.69
N VAL A 40 16.00 -12.52 9.74
CA VAL A 40 15.08 -13.53 9.24
C VAL A 40 15.05 -14.67 10.24
N CYS A 41 13.97 -14.77 10.99
CA CYS A 41 13.80 -15.75 12.05
C CYS A 41 12.99 -16.99 11.61
N LYS A 42 12.25 -16.88 10.49
CA LYS A 42 11.35 -17.94 10.01
C LYS A 42 11.39 -18.06 8.48
N CYS A 43 11.12 -19.26 7.99
CA CYS A 43 10.98 -19.53 6.58
C CYS A 43 9.79 -18.78 5.99
N ALA A 44 9.97 -18.13 4.83
CA ALA A 44 8.93 -17.40 4.14
C ALA A 44 7.83 -18.29 3.51
N TYR A 45 8.05 -19.61 3.46
CA TYR A 45 7.12 -20.57 2.82
C TYR A 45 6.38 -21.47 3.81
N CYS A 46 7.08 -22.03 4.80
CA CYS A 46 6.51 -22.98 5.75
C CYS A 46 6.56 -22.50 7.21
N ASN A 47 7.01 -21.26 7.46
CA ASN A 47 7.15 -20.66 8.78
C ASN A 47 8.09 -21.41 9.76
N SER A 48 8.85 -22.41 9.28
CA SER A 48 9.83 -23.12 10.09
C SER A 48 10.94 -22.22 10.58
N GLN A 49 11.49 -22.50 11.74
CA GLN A 49 12.67 -21.84 12.30
C GLN A 49 13.98 -22.50 11.88
N HIS A 50 13.94 -23.71 11.26
CA HIS A 50 15.11 -24.44 10.82
C HIS A 50 15.68 -23.84 9.51
N ILE A 51 16.25 -22.65 9.62
CA ILE A 51 16.85 -21.92 8.50
C ILE A 51 18.36 -21.77 8.68
N VAL A 52 19.09 -21.84 7.57
CA VAL A 52 20.52 -21.62 7.53
C VAL A 52 20.89 -20.59 6.47
N LYS A 53 21.99 -19.87 6.67
CA LYS A 53 22.51 -18.95 5.65
C LYS A 53 22.98 -19.76 4.44
N PHE A 54 22.59 -19.33 3.24
CA PHE A 54 22.86 -20.03 1.98
C PHE A 54 23.47 -19.08 0.95
N GLY A 55 24.66 -18.56 1.24
CA GLY A 55 25.37 -17.65 0.37
C GLY A 55 24.67 -16.32 0.14
N LYS A 56 25.14 -15.57 -0.84
CA LYS A 56 24.58 -14.27 -1.25
C LYS A 56 24.03 -14.35 -2.68
N SER A 57 23.06 -13.51 -2.98
CA SER A 57 22.58 -13.30 -4.36
C SER A 57 23.57 -12.50 -5.17
N ALA A 58 23.43 -12.46 -6.50
CA ALA A 58 24.25 -11.61 -7.38
C ALA A 58 24.17 -10.10 -7.00
N LYS A 59 23.12 -9.67 -6.28
CA LYS A 59 22.95 -8.32 -5.76
C LYS A 59 23.52 -8.12 -4.35
N GLY A 60 24.26 -9.10 -3.81
CA GLY A 60 24.86 -9.05 -2.48
C GLY A 60 23.89 -9.33 -1.32
N GLU A 61 22.63 -9.65 -1.58
CA GLU A 61 21.62 -9.93 -0.55
C GLU A 61 21.85 -11.34 0.05
N GLN A 62 21.72 -11.45 1.38
CA GLN A 62 21.82 -12.74 2.06
C GLN A 62 20.65 -13.64 1.66
N ARG A 63 20.97 -14.84 1.21
CA ARG A 63 20.02 -15.93 0.96
C ARG A 63 19.97 -16.85 2.17
N TYR A 64 18.82 -17.47 2.36
CA TYR A 64 18.56 -18.45 3.39
C TYR A 64 18.00 -19.73 2.76
N LEU A 65 18.30 -20.88 3.34
CA LEU A 65 17.73 -22.16 2.97
C LEU A 65 16.95 -22.70 4.18
N CYS A 66 15.71 -23.10 3.96
CA CYS A 66 14.95 -23.83 4.96
C CYS A 66 15.27 -25.32 4.86
N LYS A 67 15.61 -25.94 5.99
CA LYS A 67 15.92 -27.39 6.03
C LYS A 67 14.65 -28.26 5.95
N ASP A 68 13.49 -27.71 6.34
CA ASP A 68 12.25 -28.51 6.35
C ASP A 68 11.58 -28.55 4.97
N CYS A 69 11.52 -27.44 4.26
CA CYS A 69 10.88 -27.40 2.94
C CYS A 69 11.88 -27.31 1.76
N ASN A 70 13.18 -27.31 2.03
CA ASN A 70 14.29 -27.24 1.06
C ASN A 70 14.21 -26.07 0.06
N ARG A 71 13.48 -25.00 0.39
CA ARG A 71 13.37 -23.81 -0.43
C ARG A 71 14.33 -22.72 0.01
N SER A 72 14.99 -22.09 -0.94
CA SER A 72 15.82 -20.90 -0.67
C SER A 72 15.00 -19.61 -0.81
N PHE A 73 15.29 -18.64 0.04
CA PHE A 73 14.58 -17.36 0.09
C PHE A 73 15.51 -16.23 0.58
N THR A 74 15.04 -15.00 0.47
CA THR A 74 15.71 -13.80 0.97
C THR A 74 14.76 -13.06 1.93
N SER A 75 15.27 -12.05 2.62
CA SER A 75 14.44 -11.17 3.49
C SER A 75 13.31 -10.45 2.74
N LYS A 76 13.39 -10.36 1.41
CA LYS A 76 12.37 -9.74 0.55
C LYS A 76 11.32 -10.73 0.03
N THR A 77 11.54 -12.03 0.21
CA THR A 77 10.59 -13.05 -0.26
C THR A 77 9.22 -12.87 0.42
N ASN A 78 8.15 -12.96 -0.34
CA ASN A 78 6.76 -12.68 0.09
C ASN A 78 6.51 -11.25 0.57
N THR A 79 7.37 -10.30 0.22
CA THR A 79 7.12 -8.86 0.43
C THR A 79 6.76 -8.16 -0.88
N ILE A 80 6.28 -6.92 -0.80
CA ILE A 80 6.03 -6.09 -1.98
C ILE A 80 7.28 -5.85 -2.82
N LEU A 81 8.48 -5.96 -2.22
CA LEU A 81 9.77 -5.75 -2.88
C LEU A 81 10.28 -6.99 -3.62
N TYR A 82 9.62 -8.14 -3.48
CA TYR A 82 10.08 -9.40 -4.07
C TYR A 82 10.15 -9.31 -5.60
N LYS A 83 11.31 -9.71 -6.14
CA LYS A 83 11.64 -9.64 -7.58
C LYS A 83 11.53 -8.23 -8.20
N SER A 84 11.55 -7.17 -7.38
CA SER A 84 11.57 -5.82 -7.92
C SER A 84 12.96 -5.48 -8.49
N PRO A 85 13.05 -4.94 -9.72
CA PRO A 85 14.31 -4.40 -10.25
C PRO A 85 14.68 -3.05 -9.61
N TYR A 86 13.71 -2.37 -8.99
CA TYR A 86 13.89 -1.04 -8.42
C TYR A 86 14.35 -1.09 -6.96
N PRO A 87 15.21 -0.17 -6.53
CA PRO A 87 15.67 -0.08 -5.15
C PRO A 87 14.53 0.34 -4.21
N GLU A 88 14.67 0.01 -2.92
CA GLU A 88 13.66 0.31 -1.89
C GLU A 88 13.32 1.80 -1.79
N GLY A 89 14.29 2.69 -2.02
CA GLY A 89 14.08 4.14 -1.99
C GLY A 89 13.02 4.62 -2.99
N VAL A 90 12.96 4.03 -4.20
CA VAL A 90 11.94 4.36 -5.20
C VAL A 90 10.56 3.90 -4.74
N TRP A 91 10.46 2.74 -4.08
CA TRP A 91 9.23 2.25 -3.50
C TRP A 91 8.72 3.17 -2.38
N ARG A 92 9.60 3.63 -1.50
CA ARG A 92 9.25 4.59 -0.44
C ARG A 92 8.75 5.90 -1.02
N LYS A 93 9.44 6.43 -2.05
CA LYS A 93 9.00 7.64 -2.75
C LYS A 93 7.61 7.45 -3.37
N TYR A 94 7.35 6.30 -3.99
CA TYR A 94 6.05 5.98 -4.57
C TYR A 94 4.93 5.88 -3.52
N ILE A 95 5.19 5.24 -2.38
CA ILE A 95 4.24 5.18 -1.26
C ILE A 95 3.92 6.59 -0.76
N ASN A 96 4.91 7.46 -0.60
CA ASN A 96 4.68 8.85 -0.22
C ASN A 96 3.79 9.60 -1.23
N CYS A 97 4.00 9.39 -2.54
CA CYS A 97 3.11 9.94 -3.56
C CYS A 97 1.67 9.42 -3.43
N MET A 98 1.49 8.15 -3.06
CA MET A 98 0.16 7.58 -2.79
C MET A 98 -0.50 8.24 -1.57
N MET A 99 0.23 8.43 -0.48
CA MET A 99 -0.26 9.08 0.74
C MET A 99 -0.67 10.53 0.50
N GLN A 100 0.01 11.23 -0.43
CA GLN A 100 -0.35 12.58 -0.87
C GLN A 100 -1.53 12.61 -1.86
N GLY A 101 -2.19 11.48 -2.14
CA GLY A 101 -3.33 11.41 -3.06
C GLY A 101 -2.97 11.62 -4.54
N MET A 102 -1.69 11.50 -4.92
CA MET A 102 -1.29 11.71 -6.30
C MET A 102 -1.86 10.68 -7.25
N SER A 103 -2.22 11.10 -8.46
CA SER A 103 -2.65 10.19 -9.53
C SER A 103 -1.50 9.25 -9.96
N ILE A 104 -1.83 8.08 -10.51
CA ILE A 104 -0.84 7.10 -10.96
C ILE A 104 0.16 7.70 -11.95
N ARG A 105 -0.31 8.50 -12.92
CA ARG A 105 0.54 9.16 -13.92
C ARG A 105 1.51 10.15 -13.29
N LYS A 106 1.03 10.97 -12.33
CA LYS A 106 1.86 11.94 -11.61
C LYS A 106 2.89 11.23 -10.74
N SER A 107 2.49 10.19 -10.00
CA SER A 107 3.39 9.37 -9.19
C SER A 107 4.45 8.67 -10.03
N ALA A 108 4.08 8.15 -11.20
CA ALA A 108 5.02 7.51 -12.13
C ALA A 108 6.12 8.49 -12.58
N LYS A 109 5.71 9.69 -13.02
CA LYS A 109 6.62 10.76 -13.44
C LYS A 109 7.55 11.18 -12.31
N GLU A 110 7.00 11.38 -11.11
CA GLU A 110 7.75 11.80 -9.92
C GLU A 110 8.80 10.76 -9.49
N CYS A 111 8.48 9.47 -9.61
CA CYS A 111 9.38 8.38 -9.24
C CYS A 111 10.29 7.90 -10.39
N GLY A 112 10.16 8.45 -11.59
CA GLY A 112 10.94 8.03 -12.77
C GLY A 112 10.65 6.59 -13.20
N ILE A 113 9.40 6.13 -13.06
CA ILE A 113 8.98 4.77 -13.43
C ILE A 113 7.89 4.82 -14.50
N ASN A 114 7.72 3.70 -15.22
CA ASN A 114 6.64 3.59 -16.20
C ASN A 114 5.26 3.59 -15.53
N THR A 115 4.25 4.15 -16.20
CA THR A 115 2.86 4.24 -15.71
C THR A 115 2.27 2.86 -15.42
N ASP A 116 2.57 1.84 -16.24
CA ASP A 116 2.11 0.46 -16.00
C ASP A 116 2.74 -0.14 -14.75
N THR A 117 4.03 0.17 -14.50
CA THR A 117 4.71 -0.22 -13.27
C THR A 117 4.06 0.45 -12.07
N ALA A 118 3.79 1.75 -12.15
CA ALA A 118 3.12 2.50 -11.09
C ALA A 118 1.71 1.96 -10.80
N PHE A 119 0.95 1.59 -11.86
CA PHE A 119 -0.34 0.95 -11.71
C PHE A 119 -0.25 -0.39 -10.97
N LYS A 120 0.64 -1.29 -11.41
CA LYS A 120 0.86 -2.59 -10.76
C LYS A 120 1.34 -2.44 -9.31
N TRP A 121 2.20 -1.46 -9.05
CA TRP A 121 2.68 -1.19 -7.70
C TRP A 121 1.56 -0.72 -6.78
N ARG A 122 0.66 0.15 -7.26
CA ARG A 122 -0.50 0.60 -6.47
C ARG A 122 -1.36 -0.57 -6.04
N HIS A 123 -1.70 -1.48 -6.97
CA HIS A 123 -2.46 -2.68 -6.64
C HIS A 123 -1.71 -3.57 -5.66
N LYS A 124 -0.43 -3.84 -5.90
CA LYS A 124 0.38 -4.67 -5.01
C LYS A 124 0.48 -4.13 -3.58
N ILE A 125 0.56 -2.81 -3.42
CA ILE A 125 0.54 -2.16 -2.10
C ILE A 125 -0.84 -2.31 -1.45
N LEU A 126 -1.92 -2.00 -2.17
CA LEU A 126 -3.28 -2.12 -1.66
C LEU A 126 -3.61 -3.57 -1.27
N ASP A 127 -3.24 -4.54 -2.09
CA ASP A 127 -3.42 -5.97 -1.79
C ASP A 127 -2.69 -6.37 -0.49
N SER A 128 -1.48 -5.84 -0.27
CA SER A 128 -0.73 -6.13 0.96
C SER A 128 -1.37 -5.53 2.22
N LEU A 129 -2.18 -4.49 2.08
CA LEU A 129 -2.91 -3.86 3.18
C LEU A 129 -4.28 -4.51 3.44
N GLN A 130 -4.76 -5.34 2.52
CA GLN A 130 -6.10 -5.93 2.62
C GLN A 130 -6.28 -6.80 3.87
N SER A 131 -5.26 -7.56 4.26
CA SER A 131 -5.30 -8.38 5.48
C SER A 131 -5.47 -7.52 6.73
N MET A 132 -4.69 -6.45 6.83
CA MET A 132 -4.78 -5.50 7.94
C MET A 132 -6.17 -4.84 8.00
N HIS A 133 -6.69 -4.44 6.84
CA HIS A 133 -8.03 -3.85 6.76
C HIS A 133 -9.15 -4.80 7.20
N ARG A 134 -9.01 -6.11 6.91
CA ARG A 134 -9.96 -7.14 7.37
C ARG A 134 -9.96 -7.32 8.89
N GLU A 135 -8.82 -7.15 9.53
CA GLU A 135 -8.63 -7.31 10.98
C GLU A 135 -9.09 -6.09 11.79
N VAL A 136 -9.37 -4.94 11.12
CA VAL A 136 -9.85 -3.74 11.79
C VAL A 136 -11.15 -4.04 12.53
N LYS A 137 -11.17 -3.78 13.83
CA LYS A 137 -12.35 -3.79 14.69
C LYS A 137 -12.69 -2.34 15.05
N LEU A 138 -13.92 -1.96 14.81
CA LEU A 138 -14.44 -0.66 15.18
C LEU A 138 -15.01 -0.76 16.59
N ASP A 139 -14.76 0.26 17.40
CA ASP A 139 -15.20 0.37 18.80
C ASP A 139 -15.86 1.73 19.05
N GLY A 140 -16.61 1.82 20.14
CA GLY A 140 -17.29 3.05 20.53
C GLY A 140 -18.42 3.44 19.59
N VAL A 141 -18.56 4.75 19.36
CA VAL A 141 -19.55 5.30 18.42
C VAL A 141 -19.07 5.10 17.00
N VAL A 142 -19.90 4.47 16.17
CA VAL A 142 -19.60 4.13 14.79
C VAL A 142 -20.66 4.76 13.89
N GLU A 143 -20.23 5.53 12.91
CA GLU A 143 -21.06 6.02 11.83
C GLU A 143 -20.92 5.08 10.63
N ALA A 144 -22.03 4.70 10.02
CA ALA A 144 -22.05 3.80 8.87
C ALA A 144 -22.95 4.36 7.76
N ASP A 145 -22.47 4.20 6.51
CA ASP A 145 -23.19 4.59 5.31
C ASP A 145 -22.93 3.58 4.19
N GLU A 146 -23.80 3.56 3.19
CA GLU A 146 -23.73 2.65 2.05
C GLU A 146 -23.35 3.42 0.78
N THR A 147 -22.32 2.96 0.09
CA THR A 147 -21.89 3.51 -1.20
C THR A 147 -22.15 2.49 -2.30
N PHE A 148 -22.74 2.93 -3.39
CA PHE A 148 -23.13 2.06 -4.51
C PHE A 148 -22.27 2.34 -5.74
N PHE A 149 -21.61 1.31 -6.23
CA PHE A 149 -20.75 1.38 -7.42
C PHE A 149 -21.40 0.63 -8.59
N PRO A 150 -21.58 1.27 -9.75
CA PRO A 150 -22.13 0.59 -10.91
C PRO A 150 -21.17 -0.50 -11.42
N LEU A 151 -21.72 -1.64 -11.82
CA LEU A 151 -20.97 -2.70 -12.46
C LEU A 151 -20.32 -2.18 -13.76
N SER A 152 -19.03 -2.43 -13.91
CA SER A 152 -18.28 -2.10 -15.11
C SER A 152 -17.91 -3.37 -15.89
N PHE A 153 -18.35 -3.44 -17.14
CA PHE A 153 -17.95 -4.50 -18.08
C PHE A 153 -16.92 -3.99 -19.08
N LYS A 154 -16.23 -2.90 -18.76
CA LYS A 154 -15.22 -2.31 -19.62
C LYS A 154 -14.02 -3.25 -19.78
N GLY A 155 -13.57 -3.41 -21.02
CA GLY A 155 -12.44 -4.29 -21.33
C GLY A 155 -12.84 -5.74 -21.57
N ASN A 156 -14.10 -6.10 -21.39
CA ASN A 156 -14.60 -7.42 -21.77
C ASN A 156 -14.90 -7.43 -23.28
N HIS A 157 -14.11 -8.16 -24.03
CA HIS A 157 -14.22 -8.25 -25.48
C HIS A 157 -15.06 -9.47 -25.88
N LYS A 158 -15.65 -9.43 -27.09
CA LYS A 158 -16.45 -10.53 -27.69
C LYS A 158 -15.76 -11.91 -27.71
N LYS A 159 -14.43 -11.95 -27.50
CA LYS A 159 -13.62 -13.17 -27.43
C LYS A 159 -13.53 -13.78 -26.04
N SER A 160 -14.03 -13.13 -24.99
CA SER A 160 -14.03 -13.70 -23.63
C SER A 160 -15.15 -14.73 -23.51
N ASN A 161 -14.86 -15.87 -22.89
CA ASN A 161 -15.85 -16.92 -22.59
C ASN A 161 -16.86 -16.50 -21.51
N PHE A 162 -16.85 -15.25 -21.09
CA PHE A 162 -17.74 -14.72 -20.07
C PHE A 162 -18.97 -14.10 -20.72
N ASN A 163 -20.13 -14.70 -20.46
CA ASN A 163 -21.42 -14.15 -20.88
C ASN A 163 -21.74 -12.92 -20.04
N LEU A 164 -21.75 -11.77 -20.69
CA LEU A 164 -22.20 -10.52 -20.06
C LEU A 164 -23.71 -10.52 -19.92
N PRO A 165 -24.26 -10.12 -18.75
CA PRO A 165 -25.70 -9.94 -18.59
C PRO A 165 -26.27 -8.81 -19.46
N ARG A 166 -25.43 -7.91 -19.94
CA ARG A 166 -25.74 -6.82 -20.87
C ARG A 166 -24.50 -6.34 -21.61
N GLU A 167 -24.67 -5.53 -22.63
CA GLU A 167 -23.56 -4.85 -23.31
C GLU A 167 -22.85 -3.85 -22.38
N SER A 168 -21.52 -3.70 -22.57
CA SER A 168 -20.74 -2.73 -21.83
C SER A 168 -21.14 -1.30 -22.19
N HIS A 169 -21.41 -0.46 -21.21
CA HIS A 169 -21.68 0.94 -21.45
C HIS A 169 -20.44 1.68 -21.99
N LYS A 170 -20.65 2.59 -22.91
CA LYS A 170 -19.68 3.62 -23.26
C LYS A 170 -19.47 4.51 -22.02
N ARG A 171 -18.27 5.13 -21.93
CA ARG A 171 -17.84 5.95 -20.77
C ARG A 171 -18.98 6.72 -20.09
N GLY A 172 -19.08 6.55 -18.77
CA GLY A 172 -19.85 7.43 -17.88
C GLY A 172 -21.35 7.37 -17.97
N LYS A 173 -21.93 6.38 -18.67
CA LYS A 173 -23.38 6.19 -18.61
C LYS A 173 -23.77 5.57 -17.27
N CYS A 174 -24.71 6.22 -16.60
CA CYS A 174 -25.40 5.68 -15.43
C CYS A 174 -26.16 4.39 -15.80
N THR A 175 -26.47 3.58 -14.81
CA THR A 175 -27.43 2.48 -14.93
C THR A 175 -28.76 3.02 -15.42
N HIS A 176 -29.45 2.31 -16.31
CA HIS A 176 -30.76 2.74 -16.84
C HIS A 176 -31.90 2.70 -15.81
N THR A 177 -31.70 1.98 -14.71
CA THR A 177 -32.65 1.85 -13.61
C THR A 177 -32.48 2.97 -12.60
N ARG A 178 -33.57 3.62 -12.22
CA ARG A 178 -33.61 4.63 -11.14
C ARG A 178 -33.39 3.96 -9.78
N GLY A 179 -32.62 4.62 -8.92
CA GLY A 179 -32.37 4.16 -7.55
C GLY A 179 -31.34 3.04 -7.46
N ILE A 180 -31.39 2.28 -6.38
CA ILE A 180 -30.48 1.15 -6.10
C ILE A 180 -30.92 -0.04 -6.93
N SER A 181 -30.09 -0.51 -7.83
CA SER A 181 -30.40 -1.61 -8.74
C SER A 181 -29.43 -2.78 -8.58
N SER A 182 -29.83 -3.95 -9.07
CA SER A 182 -28.96 -5.14 -9.16
C SER A 182 -27.71 -4.96 -10.03
N GLU A 183 -27.60 -3.84 -10.76
CA GLU A 183 -26.40 -3.45 -11.52
C GLU A 183 -25.38 -2.67 -10.68
N GLN A 184 -25.64 -2.47 -9.40
CA GLN A 184 -24.75 -1.76 -8.49
C GLN A 184 -24.26 -2.68 -7.39
N VAL A 185 -22.98 -2.58 -7.07
CA VAL A 185 -22.37 -3.26 -5.94
C VAL A 185 -22.48 -2.35 -4.73
N CYS A 186 -23.09 -2.86 -3.67
CA CYS A 186 -23.16 -2.16 -2.39
C CYS A 186 -21.85 -2.34 -1.62
N VAL A 187 -21.32 -1.24 -1.11
CA VAL A 187 -20.12 -1.20 -0.26
C VAL A 187 -20.48 -0.43 1.01
N PRO A 188 -20.96 -1.09 2.06
CA PRO A 188 -21.11 -0.45 3.36
C PRO A 188 -19.73 -0.03 3.89
N CYS A 189 -19.67 1.20 4.35
CA CYS A 189 -18.50 1.83 4.94
C CYS A 189 -18.86 2.27 6.36
N ALA A 190 -18.00 1.99 7.30
CA ALA A 190 -18.16 2.41 8.69
C ALA A 190 -16.88 3.07 9.20
N ILE A 191 -17.03 4.10 10.01
CA ILE A 191 -15.93 4.84 10.63
C ILE A 191 -16.23 5.09 12.10
N ASN A 192 -15.23 4.97 12.95
CA ASN A 192 -15.34 5.35 14.36
C ASN A 192 -14.76 6.75 14.62
N LEU A 193 -14.99 7.30 15.80
CA LEU A 193 -14.48 8.62 16.21
C LEU A 193 -12.95 8.71 16.19
N ASN A 194 -12.24 7.59 16.29
CA ASN A 194 -10.78 7.52 16.22
C ASN A 194 -10.24 7.56 14.76
N GLY A 195 -11.12 7.65 13.76
CA GLY A 195 -10.75 7.68 12.36
C GLY A 195 -10.43 6.30 11.76
N LEU A 196 -10.63 5.20 12.51
CA LEU A 196 -10.55 3.86 11.94
C LEU A 196 -11.76 3.62 11.06
N SER A 197 -11.53 3.14 9.85
CA SER A 197 -12.60 2.84 8.90
C SER A 197 -12.56 1.39 8.46
N LYS A 198 -13.74 0.85 8.14
CA LYS A 198 -13.89 -0.48 7.56
C LYS A 198 -14.92 -0.43 6.45
N SER A 199 -14.61 -1.05 5.32
CA SER A 199 -15.52 -1.21 4.21
C SER A 199 -15.54 -2.66 3.75
N VAL A 200 -16.69 -3.15 3.31
CA VAL A 200 -16.86 -4.53 2.86
C VAL A 200 -17.67 -4.51 1.58
N ILE A 201 -17.26 -5.28 0.58
CA ILE A 201 -18.05 -5.49 -0.62
C ILE A 201 -19.13 -6.52 -0.27
N THR A 202 -20.37 -6.16 -0.46
CA THR A 202 -21.54 -7.04 -0.24
C THR A 202 -22.17 -7.45 -1.57
N ASN A 203 -23.47 -7.68 -1.58
CA ASN A 203 -24.22 -8.15 -2.72
C ASN A 203 -24.49 -7.06 -3.76
N LEU A 204 -25.08 -7.45 -4.89
CA LEU A 204 -25.65 -6.55 -5.88
C LEU A 204 -27.00 -6.01 -5.38
N GLY A 205 -27.20 -4.72 -5.56
CA GLY A 205 -28.39 -4.03 -5.08
C GLY A 205 -28.37 -3.81 -3.57
N LYS A 206 -29.55 -3.73 -3.01
CA LYS A 206 -29.79 -3.50 -1.58
C LYS A 206 -30.05 -4.81 -0.86
#